data_964d86e0e3490a2300e99411c0d1c164
#
_entry.id   964d86e0e3490a2300e99411c0d1c164
#
_cell.length_a   1.000
_cell.length_b   1.000
_cell.length_c   1.000
_cell.angle_alpha   90.00
_cell.angle_beta   90.00
_cell.angle_gamma   90.00
#
_symmetry.space_group_name_H-M   'P 1'
#
loop_
_entity.id
_entity.type
_entity.pdbx_description
1 polymer ?
#
loop_
_entity_poly.entity_id
_entity_poly.type
_entity_poly.pdbx_seq_one_letter_code
_entity_poly.pdbx_strand_id
1 'polypeptide(L)'
;MIDFETQLSAFSGQTILCIGDAVLDEFVYGDVSRLSAEAPTPVLVARRTDRMIGGAGNVARNVAALGGRCIYVGVVGDDEANQLLTPVMRM
;
A
#
# COMPACT_ATOMS: atom_id res chain seq x y z
N MET A 1 35.25 -5.22 1.70
CA MET A 1 34.21 -4.50 0.88
C MET A 1 32.91 -5.26 0.89
N ILE A 2 31.79 -4.58 1.04
CA ILE A 2 30.47 -5.22 1.02
C ILE A 2 30.13 -5.56 -0.43
N ASP A 3 29.81 -6.83 -0.67
CA ASP A 3 29.29 -7.29 -1.96
C ASP A 3 27.75 -7.23 -1.91
N PHE A 4 27.19 -6.18 -2.47
CA PHE A 4 25.74 -5.96 -2.46
C PHE A 4 24.98 -7.03 -3.25
N GLU A 5 25.53 -7.57 -4.33
CA GLU A 5 24.88 -8.64 -5.08
C GLU A 5 24.71 -9.90 -4.22
N THR A 6 25.73 -10.31 -3.53
CA THR A 6 25.68 -11.46 -2.62
C THR A 6 24.68 -11.22 -1.48
N GLN A 7 24.68 -10.01 -0.92
CA GLN A 7 23.76 -9.66 0.16
C GLN A 7 22.30 -9.69 -0.32
N LEU A 8 22.01 -9.12 -1.49
CA LEU A 8 20.67 -9.12 -2.06
C LEU A 8 20.20 -10.52 -2.44
N SER A 9 21.10 -11.34 -2.98
CA SER A 9 20.79 -12.74 -3.33
C SER A 9 20.41 -13.57 -2.11
N ALA A 10 20.99 -13.26 -0.95
CA ALA A 10 20.69 -13.96 0.29
C ALA A 10 19.26 -13.71 0.79
N PHE A 11 18.58 -12.66 0.32
CA PHE A 11 17.21 -12.35 0.73
C PHE A 11 16.23 -13.42 0.28
N SER A 12 16.47 -14.10 -0.85
CA SER A 12 15.57 -15.11 -1.37
C SER A 12 15.38 -16.32 -0.44
N GLY A 13 16.32 -16.55 0.48
CA GLY A 13 16.20 -17.63 1.46
C GLY A 13 15.56 -17.22 2.78
N GLN A 14 15.17 -15.97 2.94
CA GLN A 14 14.70 -15.42 4.20
C GLN A 14 13.19 -15.42 4.30
N THR A 15 12.69 -15.67 5.51
CA THR A 15 11.28 -15.51 5.84
C THR A 15 11.14 -14.42 6.88
N ILE A 16 10.32 -13.43 6.56
CA ILE A 16 10.11 -12.24 7.41
C ILE A 16 8.66 -12.22 7.88
N LEU A 17 8.48 -12.06 9.18
CA LEU A 17 7.17 -11.84 9.79
C LEU A 17 6.92 -10.33 9.86
N CYS A 18 5.90 -9.86 9.15
CA CYS A 18 5.49 -8.46 9.17
C CYS A 18 4.20 -8.33 9.98
N ILE A 19 4.26 -7.61 11.09
CA ILE A 19 3.10 -7.37 11.96
C ILE A 19 2.79 -5.88 11.94
N GLY A 20 1.55 -5.53 11.64
CA GLY A 20 1.12 -4.14 11.63
C GLY A 20 -0.12 -3.94 10.78
N ASP A 21 -0.49 -2.68 10.62
CA ASP A 21 -1.69 -2.31 9.88
C ASP A 21 -1.37 -2.16 8.39
N ALA A 22 -2.14 -2.86 7.57
CA ALA A 22 -2.20 -2.58 6.14
C ALA A 22 -3.13 -1.39 5.91
N VAL A 23 -2.72 -0.49 5.04
CA VAL A 23 -3.45 0.74 4.72
C VAL A 23 -3.74 0.76 3.23
N LEU A 24 -4.95 1.16 2.87
CA LEU A 24 -5.29 1.45 1.49
C LEU A 24 -5.13 2.95 1.27
N ASP A 25 -4.10 3.33 0.52
CA ASP A 25 -3.88 4.72 0.14
C ASP A 25 -4.63 4.99 -1.16
N GLU A 26 -5.46 6.02 -1.14
CA GLU A 26 -6.20 6.47 -2.31
C GLU A 26 -5.72 7.87 -2.70
N PHE A 27 -5.31 8.00 -3.97
CA PHE A 27 -4.92 9.27 -4.55
C PHE A 27 -6.00 9.70 -5.53
N VAL A 28 -6.70 10.77 -5.18
CA VAL A 28 -7.80 11.29 -5.99
C VAL A 28 -7.30 12.49 -6.79
N TYR A 29 -7.32 12.36 -8.10
CA TYR A 29 -6.91 13.40 -9.04
C TYR A 29 -8.15 14.03 -9.67
N GLY A 30 -8.15 15.35 -9.78
CA GLY A 30 -9.27 16.03 -10.39
C GLY A 30 -9.02 17.52 -10.56
N ASP A 31 -10.08 18.22 -10.91
CA ASP A 31 -10.03 19.67 -11.13
C ASP A 31 -10.73 20.40 -9.97
N VAL A 32 -10.15 21.54 -9.59
CA VAL A 32 -10.73 22.45 -8.63
C VAL A 32 -11.08 23.73 -9.40
N SER A 33 -12.33 23.81 -9.85
CA SER A 33 -12.79 24.92 -10.71
C SER A 33 -13.86 25.78 -10.06
N ARG A 34 -14.34 25.40 -8.88
CA ARG A 34 -15.41 26.13 -8.18
C ARG A 34 -15.25 26.03 -6.66
N LEU A 35 -15.96 26.91 -5.96
CA LEU A 35 -16.11 26.85 -4.53
C LEU A 35 -17.40 26.15 -4.16
N SER A 36 -17.45 25.58 -2.95
CA SER A 36 -18.65 25.01 -2.38
C SER A 36 -19.71 26.10 -2.22
N ALA A 37 -20.98 25.75 -2.44
CA ALA A 37 -22.10 26.66 -2.19
C ALA A 37 -22.31 26.94 -0.70
N GLU A 38 -21.83 26.07 0.18
CA GLU A 38 -22.06 26.16 1.63
C GLU A 38 -20.94 26.88 2.37
N ALA A 39 -19.72 26.91 1.83
CA ALA A 39 -18.57 27.54 2.45
C ALA A 39 -17.55 27.92 1.38
N PRO A 40 -16.61 28.88 1.65
CA PRO A 40 -15.57 29.25 0.69
C PRO A 40 -14.48 28.17 0.63
N THR A 41 -14.86 26.96 0.29
CA THR A 41 -14.00 25.78 0.23
C THR A 41 -13.92 25.29 -1.21
N PRO A 42 -12.72 25.02 -1.75
CA PRO A 42 -12.58 24.45 -3.08
C PRO A 42 -13.27 23.08 -3.18
N VAL A 43 -13.90 22.81 -4.31
CA VAL A 43 -14.53 21.54 -4.62
C VAL A 43 -13.67 20.82 -5.65
N LEU A 44 -13.20 19.63 -5.29
CA LEU A 44 -12.48 18.74 -6.20
C LEU A 44 -13.49 17.87 -6.97
N VAL A 45 -13.50 18.01 -8.29
CA VAL A 45 -14.24 17.12 -9.18
C VAL A 45 -13.30 15.98 -9.55
N ALA A 46 -13.54 14.82 -8.98
CA ALA A 46 -12.67 13.66 -9.16
C ALA A 46 -12.75 13.14 -10.60
N ARG A 47 -11.59 12.92 -11.23
CA ARG A 47 -11.46 12.33 -12.57
C ARG A 47 -10.83 10.96 -12.53
N ARG A 48 -9.93 10.73 -11.60
CA ARG A 48 -9.20 9.47 -11.46
C ARG A 48 -8.88 9.22 -10.01
N THR A 49 -8.97 7.97 -9.62
CA THR A 49 -8.54 7.51 -8.30
C THR A 49 -7.53 6.38 -8.48
N ASP A 50 -6.34 6.55 -7.94
CA ASP A 50 -5.33 5.51 -7.85
C ASP A 50 -5.31 4.95 -6.44
N ARG A 51 -5.15 3.63 -6.32
CA ARG A 51 -5.09 2.95 -5.03
C ARG A 51 -3.77 2.22 -4.90
N MET A 52 -3.16 2.35 -3.73
CA MET A 52 -1.90 1.70 -3.42
C MET A 52 -1.96 1.12 -2.01
N ILE A 53 -1.26 0.00 -1.82
CA ILE A 53 -1.12 -0.55 -0.49
C ILE A 53 -0.05 0.22 0.28
N GLY A 54 -0.38 0.60 1.52
CA GLY A 54 0.51 1.32 2.42
C GLY A 54 0.70 0.60 3.74
N GLY A 55 1.41 1.25 4.65
CA GLY A 55 1.68 0.69 5.96
C GLY A 55 2.43 -0.64 5.92
N ALA A 56 2.07 -1.54 6.80
CA ALA A 56 2.70 -2.85 6.88
C ALA A 56 2.50 -3.69 5.61
N GLY A 57 1.42 -3.46 4.87
CA GLY A 57 1.18 -4.12 3.59
C GLY A 57 2.23 -3.74 2.54
N ASN A 58 2.63 -2.47 2.50
CA ASN A 58 3.71 -2.03 1.62
C ASN A 58 5.05 -2.66 2.01
N VAL A 59 5.34 -2.78 3.30
CA VAL A 59 6.55 -3.47 3.77
C VAL A 59 6.54 -4.93 3.32
N ALA A 60 5.42 -5.62 3.46
CA ALA A 60 5.29 -7.01 3.02
C ALA A 60 5.54 -7.16 1.51
N ARG A 61 5.02 -6.26 0.70
CA ARG A 61 5.27 -6.27 -0.74
C ARG A 61 6.73 -6.02 -1.07
N ASN A 62 7.40 -5.14 -0.36
CA ASN A 62 8.82 -4.87 -0.56
C ASN A 62 9.68 -6.10 -0.22
N VAL A 63 9.35 -6.82 0.85
CA VAL A 63 10.01 -8.08 1.18
C VAL A 63 9.86 -9.09 0.06
N ALA A 64 8.65 -9.26 -0.47
CA ALA A 64 8.39 -10.18 -1.57
C ALA A 64 9.13 -9.75 -2.84
N ALA A 65 9.17 -8.46 -3.15
CA ALA A 65 9.87 -7.93 -4.32
C ALA A 65 11.39 -8.16 -4.25
N LEU A 66 11.95 -8.20 -3.05
CA LEU A 66 13.36 -8.50 -2.83
C LEU A 66 13.65 -10.01 -2.85
N GLY A 67 12.65 -10.85 -3.09
CA GLY A 67 12.81 -12.30 -3.18
C GLY A 67 12.60 -13.03 -1.87
N GLY A 68 12.31 -12.34 -0.79
CA GLY A 68 12.00 -12.95 0.50
C GLY A 68 10.58 -13.49 0.56
N ARG A 69 10.33 -14.35 1.53
CA ARG A 69 8.99 -14.81 1.88
C ARG A 69 8.47 -13.94 3.03
N CYS A 70 7.31 -13.34 2.84
CA CYS A 70 6.68 -12.56 3.89
C CYS A 70 5.46 -13.28 4.45
N ILE A 71 5.39 -13.35 5.78
CA ILE A 71 4.18 -13.72 6.50
C ILE A 71 3.64 -12.44 7.12
N TYR A 72 2.45 -12.05 6.70
CA TYR A 72 1.81 -10.84 7.19
C TYR A 72 0.76 -11.19 8.24
N VAL A 73 0.78 -10.46 9.36
CA VAL A 73 -0.24 -10.55 10.41
C VAL A 73 -0.72 -9.14 10.73
N GLY A 74 -2.00 -8.93 10.63
CA GLY A 74 -2.64 -7.65 10.94
C GLY A 74 -4.13 -7.78 11.16
N VAL A 75 -4.74 -6.68 11.57
CA VAL A 75 -6.18 -6.58 11.75
C VAL A 75 -6.74 -5.71 10.65
N VAL A 76 -7.79 -6.20 9.98
CA VAL A 76 -8.50 -5.45 8.94
C VAL A 76 -9.98 -5.38 9.28
N GLY A 77 -10.65 -4.32 8.79
CA GLY A 77 -12.10 -4.20 8.93
C GLY A 77 -12.83 -5.09 7.93
N ASP A 78 -14.11 -5.32 8.20
CA ASP A 78 -15.02 -5.97 7.24
C ASP A 78 -15.73 -4.88 6.43
N ASP A 79 -14.98 -4.24 5.55
CA ASP A 79 -15.42 -3.08 4.78
C ASP A 79 -14.91 -3.14 3.34
N GLU A 80 -15.23 -2.10 2.56
CA GLU A 80 -14.80 -1.99 1.17
C GLU A 80 -13.27 -1.92 1.05
N ALA A 81 -12.60 -1.21 1.96
CA ALA A 81 -11.14 -1.10 1.94
C ALA A 81 -10.48 -2.47 2.10
N ASN A 82 -11.00 -3.32 2.98
CA ASN A 82 -10.53 -4.70 3.13
C ASN A 82 -10.74 -5.52 1.84
N GLN A 83 -11.90 -5.38 1.20
CA GLN A 83 -12.18 -6.07 -0.06
C GLN A 83 -11.22 -5.65 -1.17
N LEU A 84 -10.79 -4.40 -1.19
CA LEU A 84 -9.82 -3.90 -2.17
C LEU A 84 -8.38 -4.32 -1.83
N LEU A 85 -8.02 -4.39 -0.55
CA LEU A 85 -6.68 -4.77 -0.10
C LEU A 85 -6.39 -6.26 -0.25
N THR A 86 -7.36 -7.11 0.06
CA THR A 86 -7.13 -8.56 0.13
C THR A 86 -6.56 -9.14 -1.16
N PRO A 87 -7.09 -8.83 -2.36
CA PRO A 87 -6.50 -9.33 -3.60
C PRO A 87 -5.07 -8.84 -3.85
N VAL A 88 -4.75 -7.62 -3.42
CA VAL A 88 -3.41 -7.03 -3.60
C VAL A 88 -2.40 -7.69 -2.67
N MET A 89 -2.83 -8.10 -1.48
CA MET A 89 -1.97 -8.77 -0.50
C MET A 89 -1.64 -10.22 -0.87
N ARG A 90 -2.43 -10.83 -1.74
CA ARG A 90 -2.17 -12.17 -2.25
C ARG A 90 -1.14 -12.11 -3.35
N MET A 91 0.08 -12.36 -2.99
CA MET A 91 1.22 -12.33 -3.90
C MET A 91 1.73 -13.73 -4.19
#